data_0b0d4c95d9dfccfa2ffaa84a90bb82e3
#
_entry.id   0b0d4c95d9dfccfa2ffaa84a90bb82e3
#
_cell.length_a   1.000
_cell.length_b   1.000
_cell.length_c   1.000
_cell.angle_alpha   90.00
_cell.angle_beta   90.00
_cell.angle_gamma   90.00
#
_symmetry.space_group_name_H-M   'P 1'
#
loop_
_entity.id
_entity.type
_entity.pdbx_description
1 polymer ?
#
loop_
_entity_poly.entity_id
_entity_poly.type
_entity_poly.pdbx_seq_one_letter_code
_entity_poly.pdbx_strand_id
1 'polypeptide(L)'
;MKKLDLNALRVFVTVAENGSFRAGAKALQMPSSNVSRQISQLEESLQLRLIQRSTRHMKLTPAGQTLLASMRPVLEQLAATEAELTQQQAEPEGPLRLCLPNEIGPSLFAPLMAQFAMRYPKIIVSCTTNLAGTEVLKEDVDIAVIITRGKMEDASVIARPLFSFPCCVVASPQLIARTGMPTHSEQLTAQPCITTVSALAGQAWQFAAADGSFKKVNVNGHYRVNSGEMALHAALAGVGFAILGEKPCCPFIDRGELQEVTLELPPAPLQLSALYRERHFMPARTRVWLEFIQSQMAS
;
A
#
# COMPACT_ATOMS: atom_id res chain seq x y z
N MET A 1 -20.82 -25.50 -31.21
CA MET A 1 -20.65 -25.36 -29.75
C MET A 1 -21.96 -24.82 -29.18
N LYS A 2 -22.64 -25.56 -28.29
CA LYS A 2 -23.77 -25.00 -27.53
C LYS A 2 -23.22 -23.86 -26.65
N LYS A 3 -23.85 -22.68 -26.72
CA LYS A 3 -23.44 -21.51 -25.95
C LYS A 3 -23.73 -21.80 -24.47
N LEU A 4 -22.69 -21.74 -23.60
CA LEU A 4 -22.85 -21.85 -22.15
C LEU A 4 -23.67 -20.66 -21.64
N ASP A 5 -24.69 -20.93 -20.85
CA ASP A 5 -25.50 -19.89 -20.23
C ASP A 5 -24.79 -19.36 -18.97
N LEU A 6 -24.44 -18.06 -18.98
CA LEU A 6 -23.77 -17.38 -17.89
C LEU A 6 -24.60 -17.40 -16.59
N ASN A 7 -25.93 -17.30 -16.70
CA ASN A 7 -26.81 -17.37 -15.53
C ASN A 7 -26.78 -18.75 -14.90
N ALA A 8 -26.81 -19.81 -15.71
CA ALA A 8 -26.72 -21.18 -15.20
C ALA A 8 -25.36 -21.45 -14.53
N LEU A 9 -24.26 -20.87 -15.06
CA LEU A 9 -22.93 -20.91 -14.42
C LEU A 9 -22.93 -20.19 -13.07
N ARG A 10 -23.52 -19.00 -12.98
CA ARG A 10 -23.65 -18.23 -11.74
C ARG A 10 -24.45 -19.01 -10.68
N VAL A 11 -25.54 -19.59 -11.08
CA VAL A 11 -26.37 -20.45 -10.19
C VAL A 11 -25.58 -21.65 -9.68
N PHE A 12 -24.84 -22.34 -10.56
CA PHE A 12 -23.98 -23.48 -10.17
C PHE A 12 -22.92 -23.07 -9.16
N VAL A 13 -22.16 -21.98 -9.43
CA VAL A 13 -21.09 -21.50 -8.55
C VAL A 13 -21.67 -21.13 -7.18
N THR A 14 -22.76 -20.34 -7.14
CA THR A 14 -23.40 -19.97 -5.88
C THR A 14 -23.87 -21.17 -5.07
N VAL A 15 -24.47 -22.17 -5.72
CA VAL A 15 -24.91 -23.40 -5.03
C VAL A 15 -23.74 -24.21 -4.51
N ALA A 16 -22.66 -24.31 -5.27
CA ALA A 16 -21.43 -25.02 -4.90
C ALA A 16 -20.76 -24.39 -3.67
N GLU A 17 -20.70 -23.06 -3.62
CA GLU A 17 -20.11 -22.30 -2.51
C GLU A 17 -20.94 -22.39 -1.23
N ASN A 18 -22.25 -22.36 -1.35
CA ASN A 18 -23.14 -22.45 -0.21
C ASN A 18 -23.40 -23.92 0.27
N GLY A 19 -22.82 -24.91 -0.40
CA GLY A 19 -22.83 -26.32 0.01
C GLY A 19 -24.21 -27.02 -0.06
N SER A 20 -25.27 -26.30 -0.48
CA SER A 20 -26.60 -26.89 -0.65
C SER A 20 -27.48 -26.09 -1.61
N PHE A 21 -28.41 -26.80 -2.30
CA PHE A 21 -29.40 -26.17 -3.17
C PHE A 21 -30.31 -25.16 -2.44
N ARG A 22 -30.64 -25.43 -1.19
CA ARG A 22 -31.48 -24.55 -0.37
C ARG A 22 -30.77 -23.27 0.02
N ALA A 23 -29.52 -23.37 0.44
CA ALA A 23 -28.71 -22.20 0.80
C ALA A 23 -28.37 -21.37 -0.44
N GLY A 24 -28.00 -21.99 -1.56
CA GLY A 24 -27.77 -21.29 -2.82
C GLY A 24 -29.02 -20.61 -3.35
N ALA A 25 -30.18 -21.25 -3.27
CA ALA A 25 -31.48 -20.66 -3.66
C ALA A 25 -31.80 -19.41 -2.82
N LYS A 26 -31.54 -19.46 -1.50
CA LYS A 26 -31.70 -18.31 -0.61
C LYS A 26 -30.75 -17.18 -0.99
N ALA A 27 -29.49 -17.48 -1.25
CA ALA A 27 -28.50 -16.48 -1.66
C ALA A 27 -28.84 -15.82 -3.01
N LEU A 28 -29.41 -16.60 -3.95
CA LEU A 28 -29.85 -16.10 -5.26
C LEU A 28 -31.24 -15.46 -5.24
N GLN A 29 -31.95 -15.47 -4.12
CA GLN A 29 -33.35 -15.03 -3.99
C GLN A 29 -34.28 -15.71 -5.01
N MET A 30 -34.04 -17.00 -5.30
CA MET A 30 -34.75 -17.78 -6.31
C MET A 30 -35.43 -18.99 -5.68
N PRO A 31 -36.55 -19.46 -6.24
CA PRO A 31 -37.15 -20.74 -5.85
C PRO A 31 -36.15 -21.92 -6.09
N SER A 32 -36.06 -22.84 -5.12
CA SER A 32 -35.16 -24.00 -5.24
C SER A 32 -35.45 -24.89 -6.46
N SER A 33 -36.69 -24.92 -6.95
CA SER A 33 -37.05 -25.62 -8.19
C SER A 33 -36.37 -25.00 -9.42
N ASN A 34 -36.29 -23.65 -9.49
CA ASN A 34 -35.62 -22.95 -10.57
C ASN A 34 -34.12 -23.17 -10.56
N VAL A 35 -33.49 -23.11 -9.37
CA VAL A 35 -32.07 -23.42 -9.18
C VAL A 35 -31.76 -24.84 -9.64
N SER A 36 -32.58 -25.84 -9.22
CA SER A 36 -32.38 -27.23 -9.63
C SER A 36 -32.53 -27.43 -11.14
N ARG A 37 -33.48 -26.73 -11.77
CA ARG A 37 -33.71 -26.77 -13.22
C ARG A 37 -32.51 -26.19 -13.98
N GLN A 38 -32.02 -25.02 -13.58
CA GLN A 38 -30.90 -24.38 -14.25
C GLN A 38 -29.60 -25.21 -14.16
N ILE A 39 -29.34 -25.83 -13.00
CA ILE A 39 -28.19 -26.72 -12.86
C ILE A 39 -28.36 -27.97 -13.73
N SER A 40 -29.56 -28.56 -13.80
CA SER A 40 -29.81 -29.72 -14.68
C SER A 40 -29.64 -29.35 -16.15
N GLN A 41 -30.08 -28.18 -16.59
CA GLN A 41 -29.88 -27.69 -17.96
C GLN A 41 -28.38 -27.45 -18.26
N LEU A 42 -27.61 -26.95 -17.28
CA LEU A 42 -26.17 -26.79 -17.43
C LEU A 42 -25.47 -28.14 -17.57
N GLU A 43 -25.80 -29.10 -16.72
CA GLU A 43 -25.27 -30.48 -16.81
C GLU A 43 -25.60 -31.14 -18.15
N GLU A 44 -26.82 -30.95 -18.64
CA GLU A 44 -27.27 -31.45 -19.95
C GLU A 44 -26.52 -30.76 -21.11
N SER A 45 -26.31 -29.45 -21.03
CA SER A 45 -25.56 -28.70 -22.06
C SER A 45 -24.10 -29.14 -22.15
N LEU A 46 -23.50 -29.49 -21.01
CA LEU A 46 -22.13 -29.95 -20.91
C LEU A 46 -22.01 -31.49 -21.13
N GLN A 47 -23.10 -32.22 -21.08
CA GLN A 47 -23.14 -33.69 -21.07
C GLN A 47 -22.31 -34.30 -19.90
N LEU A 48 -22.24 -33.59 -18.80
CA LEU A 48 -21.47 -33.94 -17.60
C LEU A 48 -22.32 -33.75 -16.34
N ARG A 49 -22.15 -34.63 -15.37
CA ARG A 49 -22.68 -34.38 -14.04
C ARG A 49 -21.68 -33.51 -13.25
N LEU A 50 -22.17 -32.41 -12.68
CA LEU A 50 -21.38 -31.49 -11.88
C LEU A 50 -21.60 -31.70 -10.38
N ILE A 51 -22.80 -32.18 -10.01
CA ILE A 51 -23.20 -32.38 -8.63
C ILE A 51 -23.69 -33.84 -8.44
N GLN A 52 -23.11 -34.50 -7.45
CA GLN A 52 -23.63 -35.79 -6.97
C GLN A 52 -24.77 -35.51 -5.97
N ARG A 53 -25.96 -35.94 -6.33
CA ARG A 53 -27.13 -35.84 -5.45
C ARG A 53 -27.15 -37.06 -4.52
N SER A 54 -26.81 -36.90 -3.25
CA SER A 54 -27.16 -37.84 -2.19
C SER A 54 -28.24 -37.25 -1.30
N THR A 55 -29.05 -38.08 -0.67
CA THR A 55 -30.17 -37.64 0.19
C THR A 55 -29.72 -36.88 1.45
N ARG A 56 -28.42 -36.90 1.78
CA ARG A 56 -27.89 -36.28 3.00
C ARG A 56 -26.84 -35.19 2.75
N HIS A 57 -26.10 -35.21 1.63
CA HIS A 57 -25.05 -34.22 1.35
C HIS A 57 -24.93 -33.96 -0.15
N MET A 58 -24.66 -32.70 -0.48
CA MET A 58 -24.26 -32.30 -1.83
C MET A 58 -22.74 -32.44 -1.95
N LYS A 59 -22.28 -33.17 -2.97
CA LYS A 59 -20.85 -33.23 -3.32
C LYS A 59 -20.66 -32.87 -4.79
N LEU A 60 -19.58 -32.12 -5.06
CA LEU A 60 -19.18 -31.86 -6.44
C LEU A 60 -18.50 -33.10 -7.05
N THR A 61 -18.74 -33.33 -8.32
CA THR A 61 -17.95 -34.27 -9.12
C THR A 61 -16.58 -33.65 -9.43
N PRO A 62 -15.60 -34.46 -9.92
CA PRO A 62 -14.34 -33.86 -10.43
C PRO A 62 -14.56 -32.79 -11.50
N ALA A 63 -15.52 -33.01 -12.44
CA ALA A 63 -15.90 -32.02 -13.43
C ALA A 63 -16.52 -30.77 -12.78
N GLY A 64 -17.34 -30.90 -11.74
CA GLY A 64 -17.89 -29.80 -10.96
C GLY A 64 -16.81 -28.99 -10.24
N GLN A 65 -15.80 -29.66 -9.66
CA GLN A 65 -14.67 -28.97 -9.02
C GLN A 65 -13.85 -28.15 -10.02
N THR A 66 -13.55 -28.73 -11.19
CA THR A 66 -12.84 -28.05 -12.27
C THR A 66 -13.64 -26.84 -12.77
N LEU A 67 -14.94 -26.99 -12.99
CA LEU A 67 -15.80 -25.90 -13.44
C LEU A 67 -15.89 -24.78 -12.39
N LEU A 68 -16.04 -25.11 -11.10
CA LEU A 68 -16.06 -24.15 -10.00
C LEU A 68 -14.75 -23.35 -9.95
N ALA A 69 -13.61 -24.02 -9.97
CA ALA A 69 -12.29 -23.37 -9.92
C ALA A 69 -12.07 -22.42 -11.11
N SER A 70 -12.54 -22.81 -12.31
CA SER A 70 -12.38 -21.99 -13.52
C SER A 70 -13.38 -20.84 -13.59
N MET A 71 -14.62 -21.01 -13.13
CA MET A 71 -15.69 -20.01 -13.31
C MET A 71 -15.80 -19.02 -12.18
N ARG A 72 -15.36 -19.36 -10.96
CA ARG A 72 -15.32 -18.43 -9.84
C ARG A 72 -14.59 -17.12 -10.20
N PRO A 73 -13.31 -17.11 -10.63
CA PRO A 73 -12.59 -15.90 -10.96
C PRO A 73 -13.24 -15.12 -12.11
N VAL A 74 -13.84 -15.80 -13.09
CA VAL A 74 -14.53 -15.15 -14.22
C VAL A 74 -15.79 -14.40 -13.75
N LEU A 75 -16.59 -15.00 -12.88
CA LEU A 75 -17.80 -14.36 -12.34
C LEU A 75 -17.46 -13.23 -11.37
N GLU A 76 -16.40 -13.36 -10.57
CA GLU A 76 -15.88 -12.30 -9.72
C GLU A 76 -15.41 -11.11 -10.58
N GLN A 77 -14.69 -11.37 -11.67
CA GLN A 77 -14.25 -10.34 -12.61
C GLN A 77 -15.44 -9.63 -13.28
N LEU A 78 -16.47 -10.38 -13.68
CA LEU A 78 -17.67 -9.80 -14.28
C LEU A 78 -18.40 -8.90 -13.28
N ALA A 79 -18.60 -9.38 -12.05
CA ALA A 79 -19.25 -8.60 -10.98
C ALA A 79 -18.43 -7.33 -10.64
N ALA A 80 -17.10 -7.44 -10.65
CA ALA A 80 -16.20 -6.29 -10.46
C ALA A 80 -16.38 -5.26 -11.58
N THR A 81 -16.46 -5.71 -12.84
CA THR A 81 -16.65 -4.82 -14.02
C THR A 81 -18.03 -4.14 -13.97
N GLU A 82 -19.10 -4.88 -13.64
CA GLU A 82 -20.45 -4.32 -13.49
C GLU A 82 -20.48 -3.25 -12.38
N ALA A 83 -19.83 -3.54 -11.24
CA ALA A 83 -19.70 -2.60 -10.13
C ALA A 83 -18.88 -1.36 -10.53
N GLU A 84 -17.80 -1.52 -11.28
CA GLU A 84 -16.98 -0.42 -11.79
C GLU A 84 -17.78 0.51 -12.72
N LEU A 85 -18.52 -0.04 -13.65
CA LEU A 85 -19.39 0.73 -14.56
C LEU A 85 -20.49 1.47 -13.81
N THR A 86 -21.09 0.85 -12.80
CA THR A 86 -22.13 1.46 -11.98
C THR A 86 -21.57 2.55 -11.06
N GLN A 87 -20.37 2.36 -10.52
CA GLN A 87 -19.70 3.34 -9.65
C GLN A 87 -19.08 4.51 -10.39
N GLN A 88 -18.80 4.41 -11.70
CA GLN A 88 -18.38 5.57 -12.49
C GLN A 88 -19.46 6.66 -12.56
N GLN A 89 -20.73 6.32 -12.30
CA GLN A 89 -21.85 7.26 -12.28
C GLN A 89 -22.26 7.72 -10.87
N ALA A 90 -21.77 7.07 -9.82
CA ALA A 90 -22.10 7.42 -8.44
C ALA A 90 -21.01 8.29 -7.82
N GLU A 91 -21.40 9.36 -7.11
CA GLU A 91 -20.46 10.13 -6.28
C GLU A 91 -19.76 9.21 -5.27
N PRO A 92 -18.42 9.34 -5.13
CA PRO A 92 -17.69 8.52 -4.16
C PRO A 92 -18.18 8.80 -2.73
N GLU A 93 -18.54 7.75 -1.99
CA GLU A 93 -19.09 7.84 -0.64
C GLU A 93 -18.63 6.73 0.30
N GLY A 94 -18.89 6.90 1.59
CA GLY A 94 -18.64 5.91 2.63
C GLY A 94 -17.29 6.05 3.33
N PRO A 95 -16.93 5.12 4.25
CA PRO A 95 -15.72 5.23 5.07
C PRO A 95 -14.46 4.96 4.27
N LEU A 96 -13.46 5.85 4.39
CA LEU A 96 -12.10 5.71 3.89
C LEU A 96 -11.13 5.74 5.07
N ARG A 97 -10.49 4.63 5.36
CA ARG A 97 -9.56 4.45 6.48
C ARG A 97 -8.13 4.47 5.99
N LEU A 98 -7.40 5.48 6.44
CA LEU A 98 -6.02 5.75 6.04
C LEU A 98 -5.09 5.56 7.23
N CYS A 99 -3.94 4.94 7.00
CA CYS A 99 -2.83 4.94 7.93
C CYS A 99 -1.66 5.71 7.32
N LEU A 100 -1.20 6.76 7.99
CA LEU A 100 -0.15 7.64 7.52
C LEU A 100 1.11 7.47 8.38
N PRO A 101 2.32 7.70 7.84
CA PRO A 101 3.54 7.64 8.62
C PRO A 101 3.58 8.76 9.66
N ASN A 102 3.99 8.45 10.89
CA ASN A 102 4.05 9.42 11.99
C ASN A 102 4.94 10.63 11.68
N GLU A 103 6.03 10.43 10.97
CA GLU A 103 7.08 11.45 10.82
C GLU A 103 6.64 12.61 9.94
N ILE A 104 6.12 12.33 8.77
CA ILE A 104 5.72 13.33 7.78
C ILE A 104 4.22 13.35 7.53
N GLY A 105 3.50 12.36 8.10
CA GLY A 105 2.06 12.27 7.96
C GLY A 105 1.34 13.56 8.35
N PRO A 106 1.49 14.05 9.60
CA PRO A 106 0.77 15.26 10.02
C PRO A 106 1.13 16.51 9.22
N SER A 107 2.41 16.78 8.98
CA SER A 107 2.84 18.00 8.31
C SER A 107 2.50 18.03 6.82
N LEU A 108 2.64 16.89 6.14
CA LEU A 108 2.42 16.77 4.70
C LEU A 108 0.96 16.50 4.35
N PHE A 109 0.35 15.53 5.04
CA PHE A 109 -0.99 15.06 4.67
C PHE A 109 -2.12 15.84 5.32
N ALA A 110 -1.93 16.52 6.47
CA ALA A 110 -3.03 17.22 7.11
C ALA A 110 -3.70 18.26 6.21
N PRO A 111 -2.99 19.17 5.51
CA PRO A 111 -3.63 20.11 4.60
C PRO A 111 -4.29 19.41 3.41
N LEU A 112 -3.68 18.33 2.88
CA LEU A 112 -4.23 17.55 1.78
C LEU A 112 -5.50 16.80 2.17
N MET A 113 -5.53 16.23 3.38
CA MET A 113 -6.73 15.53 3.88
C MET A 113 -7.88 16.51 4.13
N ALA A 114 -7.60 17.71 4.60
CA ALA A 114 -8.62 18.77 4.75
C ALA A 114 -9.22 19.14 3.39
N GLN A 115 -8.38 19.38 2.37
CA GLN A 115 -8.83 19.68 1.01
C GLN A 115 -9.61 18.51 0.39
N PHE A 116 -9.14 17.29 0.60
CA PHE A 116 -9.83 16.09 0.12
C PHE A 116 -11.23 15.94 0.75
N ALA A 117 -11.34 16.11 2.06
CA ALA A 117 -12.62 16.04 2.77
C ALA A 117 -13.61 17.13 2.31
N MET A 118 -13.12 18.33 2.01
CA MET A 118 -13.95 19.39 1.44
C MET A 118 -14.42 19.07 0.01
N ARG A 119 -13.56 18.46 -0.79
CA ARG A 119 -13.89 18.10 -2.19
C ARG A 119 -14.85 16.91 -2.30
N TYR A 120 -14.80 15.98 -1.35
CA TYR A 120 -15.60 14.76 -1.33
C TYR A 120 -16.39 14.61 -0.02
N PRO A 121 -17.42 15.44 0.22
CA PRO A 121 -18.11 15.54 1.53
C PRO A 121 -18.89 14.27 1.91
N LYS A 122 -19.16 13.36 0.97
CA LYS A 122 -19.81 12.06 1.25
C LYS A 122 -18.82 10.98 1.69
N ILE A 123 -17.50 11.22 1.58
CA ILE A 123 -16.49 10.31 2.08
C ILE A 123 -16.20 10.62 3.54
N ILE A 124 -16.32 9.62 4.41
CA ILE A 124 -15.95 9.73 5.82
C ILE A 124 -14.49 9.35 5.96
N VAL A 125 -13.61 10.35 6.04
CA VAL A 125 -12.16 10.12 6.14
C VAL A 125 -11.76 9.84 7.58
N SER A 126 -11.12 8.71 7.82
CA SER A 126 -10.49 8.35 9.11
C SER A 126 -9.00 8.18 8.90
N CYS A 127 -8.21 9.04 9.54
CA CYS A 127 -6.74 8.98 9.47
C CYS A 127 -6.17 8.55 10.81
N THR A 128 -5.31 7.54 10.79
CA THR A 128 -4.45 7.16 11.91
C THR A 128 -2.99 7.33 11.51
N THR A 129 -2.12 7.53 12.48
CA THR A 129 -0.67 7.56 12.23
C THR A 129 -0.01 6.36 12.89
N ASN A 130 0.93 5.71 12.20
CA ASN A 130 1.66 4.57 12.72
C ASN A 130 3.10 4.54 12.18
N LEU A 131 3.97 3.86 12.92
CA LEU A 131 5.35 3.56 12.54
C LEU A 131 5.47 2.24 11.75
N ALA A 132 4.44 1.40 11.79
CA ALA A 132 4.47 0.05 11.24
C ALA A 132 4.36 0.07 9.70
N GLY A 133 5.15 -0.77 9.04
CA GLY A 133 5.11 -0.99 7.60
C GLY A 133 3.89 -1.80 7.15
N THR A 134 4.10 -2.87 6.38
CA THR A 134 3.05 -3.72 5.77
C THR A 134 2.06 -4.36 6.75
N GLU A 135 2.42 -4.51 8.03
CA GLU A 135 1.54 -5.09 9.06
C GLU A 135 0.25 -4.31 9.29
N VAL A 136 0.26 -3.00 9.03
CA VAL A 136 -0.92 -2.13 9.18
C VAL A 136 -2.09 -2.56 8.29
N LEU A 137 -1.81 -3.18 7.15
CA LEU A 137 -2.87 -3.68 6.24
C LEU A 137 -3.60 -4.92 6.78
N LYS A 138 -3.15 -5.53 7.87
CA LYS A 138 -3.86 -6.65 8.53
C LYS A 138 -5.09 -6.17 9.29
N GLU A 139 -5.13 -4.89 9.66
CA GLU A 139 -6.25 -4.23 10.31
C GLU A 139 -7.22 -3.65 9.28
N ASP A 140 -8.32 -3.08 9.72
CA ASP A 140 -9.38 -2.47 8.90
C ASP A 140 -8.91 -1.14 8.22
N VAL A 141 -7.77 -1.16 7.51
CA VAL A 141 -7.19 -0.04 6.79
C VAL A 141 -7.38 -0.25 5.29
N ASP A 142 -7.88 0.77 4.59
CA ASP A 142 -8.05 0.74 3.13
C ASP A 142 -6.74 1.06 2.41
N ILE A 143 -5.99 2.07 2.90
CA ILE A 143 -4.69 2.48 2.37
C ILE A 143 -3.73 2.76 3.52
N ALA A 144 -2.55 2.17 3.49
CA ALA A 144 -1.43 2.54 4.33
C ALA A 144 -0.38 3.28 3.50
N VAL A 145 0.00 4.48 3.93
CA VAL A 145 1.13 5.19 3.33
C VAL A 145 2.37 4.85 4.13
N ILE A 146 3.39 4.39 3.44
CA ILE A 146 4.67 4.05 4.05
C ILE A 146 5.81 4.85 3.46
N ILE A 147 6.86 5.02 4.24
CA ILE A 147 8.14 5.57 3.78
C ILE A 147 9.07 4.41 3.51
N THR A 148 9.67 4.41 2.33
CA THR A 148 10.68 3.42 1.94
C THR A 148 11.92 4.12 1.41
N ARG A 149 13.04 3.39 1.42
CA ARG A 149 14.26 3.79 0.73
C ARG A 149 14.69 2.61 -0.13
N GLY A 150 14.74 2.80 -1.46
CA GLY A 150 15.01 1.71 -2.40
C GLY A 150 13.77 0.84 -2.73
N LYS A 151 14.00 -0.32 -3.35
CA LYS A 151 12.93 -1.24 -3.76
C LYS A 151 12.36 -2.00 -2.57
N MET A 152 11.04 -2.13 -2.53
CA MET A 152 10.34 -3.05 -1.63
C MET A 152 10.42 -4.48 -2.16
N GLU A 153 10.73 -5.44 -1.27
CA GLU A 153 10.87 -6.86 -1.62
C GLU A 153 9.60 -7.70 -1.38
N ASP A 154 8.55 -7.13 -0.78
CA ASP A 154 7.34 -7.87 -0.40
C ASP A 154 6.27 -7.83 -1.51
N ALA A 155 6.00 -9.01 -2.10
CA ALA A 155 5.10 -9.19 -3.26
C ALA A 155 3.61 -9.38 -2.88
N SER A 156 3.26 -9.35 -1.58
CA SER A 156 1.87 -9.65 -1.14
C SER A 156 0.91 -8.45 -1.15
N VAL A 157 1.42 -7.25 -1.48
CA VAL A 157 0.68 -5.99 -1.45
C VAL A 157 1.01 -5.16 -2.67
N ILE A 158 0.02 -4.46 -3.21
CA ILE A 158 0.28 -3.46 -4.25
C ILE A 158 0.90 -2.24 -3.58
N ALA A 159 2.12 -1.90 -4.00
CA ALA A 159 2.79 -0.67 -3.63
C ALA A 159 2.73 0.31 -4.80
N ARG A 160 1.98 1.40 -4.65
CA ARG A 160 1.93 2.48 -5.64
C ARG A 160 2.79 3.64 -5.17
N PRO A 161 3.88 3.99 -5.86
CA PRO A 161 4.66 5.17 -5.56
C PRO A 161 3.78 6.42 -5.62
N LEU A 162 3.85 7.27 -4.60
CA LEU A 162 3.16 8.56 -4.57
C LEU A 162 4.13 9.67 -4.97
N PHE A 163 5.24 9.80 -4.24
CA PHE A 163 6.28 10.79 -4.54
C PHE A 163 7.59 10.48 -3.79
N SER A 164 8.64 11.20 -4.18
CA SER A 164 10.00 11.04 -3.66
C SER A 164 10.48 12.35 -3.05
N PHE A 165 11.17 12.25 -1.92
CA PHE A 165 11.80 13.39 -1.25
C PHE A 165 13.31 13.29 -1.37
N PRO A 166 13.99 14.32 -1.86
CA PRO A 166 15.43 14.39 -1.76
C PRO A 166 15.88 14.44 -0.29
N CYS A 167 17.00 13.83 -0.04
CA CYS A 167 17.65 13.78 1.28
C CYS A 167 19.03 14.40 1.20
N CYS A 168 19.45 14.99 2.32
CA CYS A 168 20.82 15.49 2.51
C CYS A 168 21.48 14.83 3.72
N VAL A 169 22.80 14.78 3.73
CA VAL A 169 23.58 14.51 4.95
C VAL A 169 23.89 15.86 5.60
N VAL A 170 23.56 15.99 6.88
CA VAL A 170 23.77 17.24 7.62
C VAL A 170 24.50 17.00 8.94
N ALA A 171 25.20 18.01 9.38
CA ALA A 171 25.82 18.08 10.70
C ALA A 171 25.95 19.53 11.15
N SER A 172 26.09 19.78 12.47
CA SER A 172 26.42 21.13 12.93
C SER A 172 27.88 21.50 12.60
N PRO A 173 28.14 22.80 12.32
CA PRO A 173 29.51 23.28 12.08
C PRO A 173 30.50 22.92 13.21
N GLN A 174 30.02 22.89 14.43
CA GLN A 174 30.81 22.51 15.62
C GLN A 174 31.25 21.04 15.56
N LEU A 175 30.35 20.14 15.12
CA LEU A 175 30.70 18.72 14.93
C LEU A 175 31.75 18.59 13.83
N ILE A 176 31.56 19.23 12.69
CA ILE A 176 32.48 19.18 11.55
C ILE A 176 33.87 19.71 11.92
N ALA A 177 33.94 20.82 12.67
CA ALA A 177 35.20 21.34 13.16
C ALA A 177 35.96 20.36 14.07
N ARG A 178 35.24 19.54 14.82
CA ARG A 178 35.81 18.54 15.74
C ARG A 178 36.22 17.23 15.06
N THR A 179 35.47 16.77 14.08
CA THR A 179 35.61 15.44 13.49
C THR A 179 36.11 15.43 12.05
N GLY A 180 36.19 16.61 11.42
CA GLY A 180 36.43 16.76 10.00
C GLY A 180 35.16 16.58 9.16
N MET A 181 35.22 17.06 7.92
CA MET A 181 34.14 16.89 6.93
C MET A 181 34.38 15.65 6.10
N PRO A 182 33.54 14.63 6.12
CA PRO A 182 33.66 13.48 5.24
C PRO A 182 33.36 13.87 3.79
N THR A 183 34.12 13.32 2.86
CA THR A 183 33.92 13.48 1.40
C THR A 183 33.44 12.20 0.73
N HIS A 184 33.54 11.08 1.44
CA HIS A 184 33.12 9.77 0.98
C HIS A 184 32.16 9.13 1.99
N SER A 185 31.14 8.46 1.48
CA SER A 185 30.11 7.83 2.30
C SER A 185 30.65 6.80 3.29
N GLU A 186 31.74 6.11 2.95
CA GLU A 186 32.41 5.13 3.81
C GLU A 186 33.05 5.75 5.05
N GLN A 187 33.49 6.99 4.97
CA GLN A 187 34.09 7.70 6.12
C GLN A 187 33.09 7.89 7.26
N LEU A 188 31.79 7.87 6.96
CA LEU A 188 30.71 7.95 7.94
C LEU A 188 30.67 6.76 8.91
N THR A 189 31.28 5.63 8.56
CA THR A 189 31.39 4.46 9.45
C THR A 189 32.20 4.74 10.70
N ALA A 190 33.16 5.66 10.63
CA ALA A 190 34.02 6.08 11.74
C ALA A 190 33.50 7.34 12.46
N GLN A 191 32.44 7.97 11.94
CA GLN A 191 31.90 9.21 12.48
C GLN A 191 30.74 8.95 13.47
N PRO A 192 30.50 9.86 14.43
CA PRO A 192 29.29 9.80 15.22
C PRO A 192 28.07 10.05 14.34
N CYS A 193 27.14 9.10 14.26
CA CYS A 193 25.96 9.19 13.42
C CYS A 193 24.67 9.07 14.25
N ILE A 194 23.62 9.73 13.77
CA ILE A 194 22.26 9.66 14.28
C ILE A 194 21.47 8.75 13.34
N THR A 195 20.92 7.66 13.86
CA THR A 195 20.14 6.73 13.05
C THR A 195 18.65 6.82 13.39
N THR A 196 17.81 6.81 12.36
CA THR A 196 16.36 6.72 12.52
C THR A 196 15.93 5.26 12.45
N VAL A 197 15.20 4.80 13.47
CA VAL A 197 14.72 3.41 13.60
C VAL A 197 13.30 3.25 13.04
N SER A 198 12.73 4.32 12.48
CA SER A 198 11.38 4.39 11.92
C SER A 198 11.20 3.50 10.68
N ALA A 199 10.49 3.95 9.70
CA ALA A 199 10.12 3.22 8.48
C ALA A 199 11.27 2.46 7.77
N LEU A 200 12.53 2.76 8.10
CA LEU A 200 13.72 2.09 7.55
C LEU A 200 14.23 0.93 8.43
N ALA A 201 13.51 0.60 9.52
CA ALA A 201 13.81 -0.52 10.43
C ALA A 201 15.29 -0.56 10.90
N GLY A 202 15.93 0.59 11.07
CA GLY A 202 17.35 0.69 11.46
C GLY A 202 18.33 0.17 10.41
N GLN A 203 17.91 0.05 9.17
CA GLN A 203 18.78 -0.41 8.07
C GLN A 203 19.97 0.54 7.83
N ALA A 204 20.98 -0.01 7.17
CA ALA A 204 22.14 0.75 6.73
C ALA A 204 21.74 1.98 5.92
N TRP A 205 22.53 3.05 6.06
CA TRP A 205 22.36 4.23 5.22
C TRP A 205 22.57 3.86 3.75
N GLN A 206 21.78 4.43 2.87
CA GLN A 206 21.82 4.13 1.44
C GLN A 206 22.15 5.39 0.65
N PHE A 207 23.05 5.25 -0.32
CA PHE A 207 23.50 6.31 -1.22
C PHE A 207 23.21 5.87 -2.65
N ALA A 208 22.73 6.79 -3.49
CA ALA A 208 22.35 6.50 -4.86
C ALA A 208 23.57 6.48 -5.76
N ALA A 209 23.79 5.37 -6.46
CA ALA A 209 24.84 5.26 -7.47
C ALA A 209 24.31 5.67 -8.86
N ALA A 210 25.21 6.05 -9.77
CA ALA A 210 24.86 6.52 -11.11
C ALA A 210 24.15 5.46 -11.99
N ASP A 211 24.34 4.18 -11.69
CA ASP A 211 23.70 3.05 -12.36
C ASP A 211 22.28 2.76 -11.83
N GLY A 212 21.78 3.56 -10.88
CA GLY A 212 20.47 3.37 -10.22
C GLY A 212 20.49 2.33 -9.10
N SER A 213 21.64 1.78 -8.75
CA SER A 213 21.81 0.93 -7.58
C SER A 213 21.98 1.76 -6.30
N PHE A 214 21.94 1.09 -5.14
CA PHE A 214 22.14 1.72 -3.85
C PHE A 214 23.34 1.12 -3.11
N LYS A 215 24.32 1.96 -2.78
CA LYS A 215 25.42 1.60 -1.90
C LYS A 215 24.95 1.66 -0.45
N LYS A 216 25.12 0.57 0.29
CA LYS A 216 24.76 0.49 1.73
C LYS A 216 26.00 0.78 2.58
N VAL A 217 25.86 1.68 3.54
CA VAL A 217 26.90 2.05 4.50
C VAL A 217 26.38 1.82 5.92
N ASN A 218 27.03 0.92 6.66
CA ASN A 218 26.70 0.63 8.05
C ASN A 218 27.34 1.70 8.95
N VAL A 219 26.55 2.65 9.41
CA VAL A 219 27.03 3.70 10.32
C VAL A 219 26.91 3.29 11.77
N ASN A 220 27.80 3.80 12.61
CA ASN A 220 27.75 3.58 14.07
C ASN A 220 26.81 4.62 14.70
N GLY A 221 25.52 4.29 14.81
CA GLY A 221 24.52 5.13 15.45
C GLY A 221 24.52 4.98 16.96
N HIS A 222 25.22 5.85 17.69
CA HIS A 222 25.14 5.90 19.15
C HIS A 222 23.93 6.66 19.66
N TYR A 223 23.26 7.44 18.80
CA TYR A 223 21.98 8.09 19.06
C TYR A 223 20.94 7.58 18.05
N ARG A 224 19.93 6.89 18.57
CA ARG A 224 18.91 6.22 17.75
C ARG A 224 17.55 6.77 18.11
N VAL A 225 16.82 7.25 17.13
CA VAL A 225 15.49 7.87 17.29
C VAL A 225 14.50 7.29 16.27
N ASN A 226 13.24 7.50 16.51
CA ASN A 226 12.17 7.07 15.61
C ASN A 226 11.45 8.26 14.94
N SER A 227 12.06 9.44 14.97
CA SER A 227 11.52 10.67 14.40
C SER A 227 12.62 11.46 13.71
N GLY A 228 12.32 11.94 12.48
CA GLY A 228 13.20 12.84 11.73
C GLY A 228 13.40 14.18 12.44
N GLU A 229 12.38 14.68 13.14
CA GLU A 229 12.48 15.89 13.93
C GLU A 229 13.45 15.74 15.12
N MET A 230 13.38 14.62 15.84
CA MET A 230 14.36 14.31 16.90
C MET A 230 15.78 14.20 16.35
N ALA A 231 15.94 13.59 15.17
CA ALA A 231 17.24 13.47 14.51
C ALA A 231 17.77 14.84 14.07
N LEU A 232 16.91 15.74 13.57
CA LEU A 232 17.26 17.10 13.20
C LEU A 232 17.77 17.89 14.39
N HIS A 233 17.05 17.86 15.51
CA HIS A 233 17.47 18.56 16.74
C HIS A 233 18.76 17.98 17.32
N ALA A 234 18.97 16.68 17.21
CA ALA A 234 20.23 16.06 17.63
C ALA A 234 21.39 16.49 16.73
N ALA A 235 21.17 16.61 15.42
CA ALA A 235 22.18 17.10 14.48
C ALA A 235 22.55 18.58 14.78
N LEU A 236 21.56 19.43 15.03
CA LEU A 236 21.74 20.83 15.48
C LEU A 236 22.57 20.92 16.76
N ALA A 237 22.33 20.04 17.72
CA ALA A 237 23.06 19.94 18.98
C ALA A 237 24.48 19.35 18.83
N GLY A 238 24.89 18.95 17.63
CA GLY A 238 26.23 18.39 17.38
C GLY A 238 26.43 16.96 17.87
N VAL A 239 25.34 16.20 18.04
CA VAL A 239 25.38 14.78 18.47
C VAL A 239 26.01 13.89 17.40
N GLY A 240 25.73 14.15 16.11
CA GLY A 240 26.25 13.34 15.02
C GLY A 240 25.82 13.82 13.63
N PHE A 241 26.33 13.16 12.61
CA PHE A 241 25.83 13.29 11.23
C PHE A 241 24.47 12.62 11.10
N ALA A 242 23.58 13.17 10.29
CA ALA A 242 22.25 12.61 10.03
C ALA A 242 21.91 12.64 8.53
N ILE A 243 21.22 11.61 8.02
CA ILE A 243 20.50 11.69 6.74
C ILE A 243 19.07 12.09 7.03
N LEU A 244 18.64 13.25 6.50
CA LEU A 244 17.32 13.81 6.68
C LEU A 244 16.73 14.26 5.34
N GLY A 245 15.42 14.48 5.31
CA GLY A 245 14.81 15.15 4.17
C GLY A 245 15.38 16.56 4.02
N GLU A 246 15.61 16.98 2.78
CA GLU A 246 16.25 18.27 2.48
C GLU A 246 15.42 19.45 2.98
N LYS A 247 14.11 19.49 2.65
CA LYS A 247 13.19 20.57 3.01
C LYS A 247 13.22 20.99 4.49
N PRO A 248 13.12 20.07 5.47
CA PRO A 248 13.22 20.40 6.88
C PRO A 248 14.58 20.98 7.30
N CYS A 249 15.64 20.68 6.56
CA CYS A 249 17.00 21.14 6.89
C CYS A 249 17.29 22.54 6.33
N CYS A 250 16.70 22.95 5.21
CA CYS A 250 16.98 24.21 4.53
C CYS A 250 16.98 25.44 5.47
N PRO A 251 15.96 25.67 6.34
CA PRO A 251 15.97 26.87 7.20
C PRO A 251 17.16 26.92 8.17
N PHE A 252 17.69 25.76 8.57
CA PHE A 252 18.82 25.68 9.49
C PHE A 252 20.16 25.76 8.73
N ILE A 253 20.21 25.29 7.50
CA ILE A 253 21.37 25.46 6.61
C ILE A 253 21.52 26.94 6.24
N ASP A 254 20.41 27.62 5.88
CA ASP A 254 20.40 29.04 5.52
C ASP A 254 20.89 29.93 6.67
N ARG A 255 20.62 29.53 7.93
CA ARG A 255 21.10 30.24 9.13
C ARG A 255 22.50 29.82 9.58
N GLY A 256 23.12 28.85 8.91
CA GLY A 256 24.42 28.33 9.29
C GLY A 256 24.43 27.47 10.58
N GLU A 257 23.27 27.07 11.06
CA GLU A 257 23.13 26.18 12.22
C GLU A 257 23.41 24.71 11.87
N LEU A 258 23.15 24.34 10.61
CA LEU A 258 23.55 23.08 9.98
C LEU A 258 24.38 23.36 8.75
N GLN A 259 25.24 22.41 8.43
CA GLN A 259 25.99 22.37 7.19
C GLN A 259 25.69 21.09 6.43
N GLU A 260 25.38 21.21 5.14
CA GLU A 260 25.24 20.06 4.26
C GLU A 260 26.62 19.45 3.97
N VAL A 261 26.67 18.14 4.03
CA VAL A 261 27.88 17.34 3.77
C VAL A 261 27.76 16.75 2.37
N THR A 262 28.50 17.32 1.42
CA THR A 262 28.57 16.83 0.05
C THR A 262 29.49 15.61 -0.02
N LEU A 263 28.94 14.47 -0.38
CA LEU A 263 29.66 13.20 -0.54
C LEU A 263 29.77 12.83 -2.02
N GLU A 264 30.63 11.84 -2.33
CA GLU A 264 30.78 11.30 -3.67
C GLU A 264 29.49 10.72 -4.28
N LEU A 265 28.60 10.23 -3.41
CA LEU A 265 27.27 9.75 -3.76
C LEU A 265 26.21 10.48 -2.94
N PRO A 266 25.11 10.95 -3.54
CA PRO A 266 24.03 11.55 -2.80
C PRO A 266 23.28 10.51 -1.97
N PRO A 267 22.70 10.90 -0.83
CA PRO A 267 21.80 10.02 -0.09
C PRO A 267 20.64 9.55 -0.95
N ALA A 268 20.26 8.28 -0.82
CA ALA A 268 19.07 7.77 -1.49
C ALA A 268 17.83 8.52 -1.02
N PRO A 269 16.95 8.94 -1.94
CA PRO A 269 15.74 9.68 -1.58
C PRO A 269 14.79 8.80 -0.77
N LEU A 270 13.98 9.44 0.06
CA LEU A 270 12.84 8.79 0.70
C LEU A 270 11.69 8.70 -0.30
N GLN A 271 11.09 7.52 -0.43
CA GLN A 271 9.91 7.32 -1.26
C GLN A 271 8.69 7.10 -0.38
N LEU A 272 7.62 7.81 -0.65
CA LEU A 272 6.31 7.49 -0.13
C LEU A 272 5.57 6.62 -1.11
N SER A 273 5.03 5.52 -0.59
CA SER A 273 4.21 4.60 -1.36
C SER A 273 2.90 4.33 -0.64
N ALA A 274 1.82 4.32 -1.40
CA ALA A 274 0.54 3.84 -0.92
C ALA A 274 0.51 2.31 -1.05
N LEU A 275 0.27 1.65 0.06
CA LEU A 275 0.02 0.21 0.11
C LEU A 275 -1.47 -0.03 0.24
N TYR A 276 -1.99 -0.96 -0.55
CA TYR A 276 -3.35 -1.44 -0.44
C TYR A 276 -3.42 -2.90 -0.88
N ARG A 277 -4.44 -3.60 -0.39
CA ARG A 277 -4.63 -5.00 -0.77
C ARG A 277 -5.04 -5.08 -2.23
N GLU A 278 -4.49 -6.05 -2.94
CA GLU A 278 -5.01 -6.44 -4.24
C GLU A 278 -6.45 -6.90 -4.06
N ARG A 279 -7.39 -6.07 -4.50
CA ARG A 279 -8.79 -6.44 -4.64
C ARG A 279 -9.07 -6.41 -6.13
N HIS A 280 -9.76 -7.39 -6.63
CA HIS A 280 -10.24 -7.40 -8.02
C HIS A 280 -11.05 -6.15 -8.36
N PHE A 281 -11.48 -5.44 -7.31
CA PHE A 281 -12.22 -4.18 -7.42
C PHE A 281 -11.73 -3.18 -6.38
N MET A 282 -11.25 -2.02 -6.84
CA MET A 282 -10.89 -0.90 -5.99
C MET A 282 -12.10 0.02 -5.77
N PRO A 283 -12.56 0.25 -4.53
CA PRO A 283 -13.67 1.17 -4.26
C PRO A 283 -13.41 2.57 -4.81
N ALA A 284 -14.45 3.24 -5.33
CA ALA A 284 -14.34 4.58 -5.92
C ALA A 284 -13.66 5.59 -4.96
N ARG A 285 -13.99 5.54 -3.65
CA ARG A 285 -13.39 6.39 -2.61
C ARG A 285 -11.87 6.19 -2.49
N THR A 286 -11.38 4.96 -2.64
CA THR A 286 -9.93 4.64 -2.62
C THR A 286 -9.25 5.17 -3.87
N ARG A 287 -9.87 4.99 -5.04
CA ARG A 287 -9.36 5.45 -6.34
C ARG A 287 -9.24 6.97 -6.37
N VAL A 288 -10.30 7.71 -6.02
CA VAL A 288 -10.28 9.17 -6.07
C VAL A 288 -9.30 9.77 -5.05
N TRP A 289 -9.04 9.09 -3.93
CA TRP A 289 -8.00 9.51 -2.99
C TRP A 289 -6.61 9.38 -3.60
N LEU A 290 -6.30 8.25 -4.23
CA LEU A 290 -5.01 8.04 -4.90
C LEU A 290 -4.78 9.05 -6.03
N GLU A 291 -5.81 9.31 -6.85
CA GLU A 291 -5.78 10.29 -7.93
C GLU A 291 -5.59 11.71 -7.38
N PHE A 292 -6.33 12.06 -6.32
CA PHE A 292 -6.21 13.34 -5.65
C PHE A 292 -4.79 13.57 -5.13
N ILE A 293 -4.23 12.63 -4.37
CA ILE A 293 -2.86 12.76 -3.84
C ILE A 293 -1.84 12.91 -4.97
N GLN A 294 -1.94 12.11 -6.02
CA GLN A 294 -1.03 12.23 -7.17
C GLN A 294 -1.12 13.58 -7.86
N SER A 295 -2.33 14.13 -8.03
CA SER A 295 -2.52 15.44 -8.66
C SER A 295 -1.90 16.59 -7.84
N GLN A 296 -1.95 16.50 -6.51
CA GLN A 296 -1.38 17.51 -5.61
C GLN A 296 0.15 17.44 -5.49
N MET A 297 0.74 16.31 -5.85
CA MET A 297 2.18 16.09 -5.75
C MET A 297 2.92 16.31 -7.07
N ALA A 298 2.19 16.40 -8.18
CA ALA A 298 2.74 16.74 -9.50
C ALA A 298 2.88 18.25 -9.71
N SER A 299 2.33 19.05 -8.79
CA SER A 299 2.39 20.53 -8.79
C SER A 299 3.52 21.03 -7.91
#